data_5cc1ea34b5aaecf13af6f7225a7db745
#
_entry.id   5cc1ea34b5aaecf13af6f7225a7db745
#
_cell.length_a   1.000
_cell.length_b   1.000
_cell.length_c   1.000
_cell.angle_alpha   90.00
_cell.angle_beta   90.00
_cell.angle_gamma   90.00
#
_symmetry.space_group_name_H-M   'P 1'
#
loop_
_entity.id
_entity.type
_entity.pdbx_description
1 polymer ?
#
loop_
_entity_poly.entity_id
_entity_poly.type
_entity_poly.pdbx_seq_one_letter_code
_entity_poly.pdbx_strand_id
1 'polypeptide(L)'
;MVEDKENKLLERPKKVGLYDPNSEKDSCGVGLVANIKGIPSREIMDDAYLINSRMDHRGGCGFEENTGDGAGILMALPDSFFQEQAKIIKINLPAFGSYATGNIFLPQDRKEGSYCKKVVEEIIKLEGQKFLGWRKVPVNAKKANVGPAALDCQPEIQQIFIQRASKLDQDAFERKLYLIRKIFTKRLRYEENLKQSFMFYACTLSSRLIAYKGMLTPAQLFPFYPDLEHKKFETHLAMVHSRFSTNTFPSWDRAQPNRYMCHNGEINTLKGNMNQMYSRQGLAKSEYFGSKITKLFPIAEPDCSDSGSFDNVLELLIMSGRELTEAAMMMIPEAWQNDNEMSSAKKAFYEYSSSFMEPWDGPASIVFTDGNYVGAVLDRNGLRPSRFYVTDDDKVIMASEVGVLPVDQSKVLSKGRLQPGKMFLIDFEQGRMIPDEEIKKNISNKHPYRDWINNQIVDLQDLKKYKVKSSKEDLISRMQSFGYTTETLEFMLLPLVTELRDPLGSMGNDAALACLSDKPRMIYDYFKQLFAQITNPPIDSIREEVI
;
A
#
# COMPACT_ATOMS: atom_id res chain seq x y z
N MET A 1 32.31 19.14 15.95
CA MET A 1 32.79 18.71 14.60
C MET A 1 31.90 17.61 14.00
N VAL A 2 31.30 16.73 14.79
CA VAL A 2 30.29 15.74 14.28
C VAL A 2 28.94 16.40 14.06
N GLU A 3 28.46 17.22 14.99
CA GLU A 3 27.23 18.02 14.86
C GLU A 3 27.23 18.98 13.67
N ASP A 4 28.41 19.59 13.34
CA ASP A 4 28.53 20.49 12.20
C ASP A 4 28.51 19.77 10.84
N LYS A 5 28.94 18.50 10.81
CA LYS A 5 28.81 17.66 9.60
C LYS A 5 27.39 17.15 9.40
N GLU A 6 26.68 16.79 10.47
CA GLU A 6 25.29 16.36 10.42
C GLU A 6 24.36 17.49 9.99
N ASN A 7 24.54 18.71 10.51
CA ASN A 7 23.76 19.88 10.08
C ASN A 7 23.99 20.24 8.60
N LYS A 8 25.22 20.11 8.08
CA LYS A 8 25.49 20.33 6.64
C LYS A 8 24.88 19.28 5.74
N LEU A 9 24.68 18.05 6.24
CA LEU A 9 24.06 16.96 5.49
C LEU A 9 22.52 17.09 5.41
N LEU A 10 21.91 17.87 6.30
CA LEU A 10 20.46 18.15 6.33
C LEU A 10 20.10 19.48 5.63
N GLU A 11 21.09 20.28 5.19
CA GLU A 11 20.79 21.50 4.42
C GLU A 11 20.09 21.13 3.10
N ARG A 12 18.96 21.77 2.83
CA ARG A 12 18.29 21.66 1.52
C ARG A 12 19.25 22.06 0.41
N PRO A 13 19.25 21.37 -0.73
CA PRO A 13 20.06 21.76 -1.87
C PRO A 13 19.78 23.23 -2.24
N LYS A 14 20.86 24.00 -2.48
CA LYS A 14 20.72 25.39 -2.92
C LYS A 14 20.38 25.44 -4.40
N LYS A 15 19.75 26.52 -4.84
CA LYS A 15 19.49 26.76 -6.25
C LYS A 15 20.79 26.76 -7.04
N VAL A 16 20.92 25.86 -8.02
CA VAL A 16 22.11 25.71 -8.87
C VAL A 16 21.68 25.46 -10.31
N GLY A 17 22.06 26.36 -11.21
CA GLY A 17 21.67 26.26 -12.62
C GLY A 17 20.14 26.30 -12.80
N LEU A 18 19.59 25.29 -13.45
CA LEU A 18 18.13 25.14 -13.65
C LEU A 18 17.41 24.50 -12.45
N TYR A 19 18.14 23.98 -11.47
CA TYR A 19 17.53 23.43 -10.28
C TYR A 19 17.08 24.54 -9.33
N ASP A 20 15.78 24.55 -9.03
CA ASP A 20 15.18 25.43 -8.02
C ASP A 20 14.51 24.59 -6.94
N PRO A 21 14.98 24.64 -5.68
CA PRO A 21 14.39 23.89 -4.59
C PRO A 21 12.93 24.25 -4.27
N ASN A 22 12.45 25.41 -4.75
CA ASN A 22 11.07 25.84 -4.61
C ASN A 22 10.17 25.38 -5.75
N SER A 23 10.72 24.75 -6.80
CA SER A 23 9.91 24.17 -7.87
C SER A 23 9.03 23.06 -7.31
N GLU A 24 7.81 23.00 -7.78
CA GLU A 24 6.85 21.96 -7.43
C GLU A 24 7.42 20.56 -7.74
N LYS A 25 7.18 19.62 -6.83
CA LYS A 25 7.70 18.25 -6.89
C LYS A 25 6.56 17.29 -6.56
N ASP A 26 6.19 16.49 -7.53
CA ASP A 26 5.02 15.63 -7.50
C ASP A 26 5.39 14.14 -7.50
N SER A 27 6.16 13.71 -6.51
CA SER A 27 6.51 12.29 -6.39
C SER A 27 6.69 11.89 -4.93
N CYS A 28 6.14 10.72 -4.56
CA CYS A 28 6.41 10.14 -3.26
C CYS A 28 7.88 9.71 -3.12
N GLY A 29 8.37 9.68 -1.89
CA GLY A 29 9.67 9.10 -1.52
C GLY A 29 9.48 7.81 -0.75
N VAL A 30 10.11 6.74 -1.21
CA VAL A 30 10.17 5.45 -0.51
C VAL A 30 11.61 5.14 -0.17
N GLY A 31 11.86 4.74 1.06
CA GLY A 31 13.17 4.30 1.53
C GLY A 31 13.07 3.02 2.36
N LEU A 32 14.10 2.19 2.26
CA LEU A 32 14.27 0.96 3.01
C LEU A 32 15.71 0.88 3.48
N VAL A 33 15.90 0.54 4.73
CA VAL A 33 17.19 0.10 5.27
C VAL A 33 16.99 -1.15 6.12
N ALA A 34 17.86 -2.15 5.94
CA ALA A 34 17.78 -3.40 6.66
C ALA A 34 19.16 -4.04 6.86
N ASN A 35 19.31 -4.78 7.95
CA ASN A 35 20.41 -5.70 8.13
C ASN A 35 20.00 -7.09 7.62
N ILE A 36 20.72 -7.64 6.64
CA ILE A 36 20.40 -8.91 5.96
C ILE A 36 20.33 -10.09 6.94
N LYS A 37 21.13 -10.05 8.02
CA LYS A 37 21.18 -11.10 9.04
C LYS A 37 20.06 -10.98 10.09
N GLY A 38 19.17 -10.00 9.95
CA GLY A 38 18.10 -9.79 10.92
C GLY A 38 18.59 -9.30 12.30
N ILE A 39 19.77 -8.68 12.37
CA ILE A 39 20.35 -8.21 13.63
C ILE A 39 19.82 -6.80 13.91
N PRO A 40 19.04 -6.60 15.00
CA PRO A 40 18.54 -5.27 15.36
C PRO A 40 19.67 -4.35 15.79
N SER A 41 19.59 -3.09 15.35
CA SER A 41 20.51 -2.06 15.82
C SER A 41 19.84 -0.69 15.84
N ARG A 42 20.42 0.24 16.62
CA ARG A 42 20.01 1.64 16.60
C ARG A 42 20.43 2.32 15.31
N GLU A 43 21.54 1.89 14.72
CA GLU A 43 22.05 2.43 13.46
C GLU A 43 21.00 2.36 12.33
N ILE A 44 20.24 1.27 12.24
CA ILE A 44 19.14 1.14 11.25
C ILE A 44 18.10 2.24 11.45
N MET A 45 17.79 2.61 12.69
CA MET A 45 16.85 3.72 12.96
C MET A 45 17.44 5.09 12.62
N ASP A 46 18.72 5.30 12.87
CA ASP A 46 19.41 6.55 12.55
C ASP A 46 19.54 6.71 11.03
N ASP A 47 19.84 5.63 10.32
CA ASP A 47 19.83 5.57 8.86
C ASP A 47 18.42 5.84 8.29
N ALA A 48 17.38 5.25 8.87
CA ALA A 48 15.99 5.49 8.47
C ALA A 48 15.59 6.97 8.65
N TYR A 49 16.02 7.59 9.74
CA TYR A 49 15.83 9.02 9.97
C TYR A 49 16.48 9.86 8.86
N LEU A 50 17.74 9.57 8.52
CA LEU A 50 18.47 10.28 7.46
C LEU A 50 17.80 10.09 6.09
N ILE A 51 17.44 8.86 5.73
CA ILE A 51 16.73 8.54 4.49
C ILE A 51 15.43 9.34 4.41
N ASN A 52 14.62 9.31 5.47
CA ASN A 52 13.34 10.02 5.51
C ASN A 52 13.52 11.53 5.37
N SER A 53 14.43 12.13 6.14
CA SER A 53 14.68 13.57 6.15
C SER A 53 15.23 14.07 4.80
N ARG A 54 16.08 13.27 4.14
CA ARG A 54 16.65 13.63 2.84
C ARG A 54 15.68 13.49 1.68
N MET A 55 14.58 12.79 1.87
CA MET A 55 13.49 12.72 0.91
C MET A 55 12.39 13.77 1.16
N ASP A 56 12.64 14.77 2.01
CA ASP A 56 11.66 15.84 2.30
C ASP A 56 11.20 16.57 1.03
N HIS A 57 12.10 16.77 0.07
CA HIS A 57 11.78 17.34 -1.25
C HIS A 57 10.84 16.49 -2.10
N ARG A 58 10.58 15.24 -1.75
CA ARG A 58 9.62 14.34 -2.40
C ARG A 58 8.27 14.29 -1.69
N GLY A 59 8.18 14.86 -0.49
CA GLY A 59 6.93 14.99 0.25
C GLY A 59 6.11 16.18 -0.24
N GLY A 60 4.79 16.08 -0.12
CA GLY A 60 3.86 17.18 -0.32
C GLY A 60 3.51 17.86 0.99
N CYS A 61 3.14 19.11 0.88
CA CYS A 61 2.46 19.84 1.95
C CYS A 61 1.29 20.63 1.35
N GLY A 62 0.29 20.92 2.20
CA GLY A 62 -0.84 21.73 1.81
C GLY A 62 -0.46 23.21 1.67
N PHE A 63 -1.44 24.10 1.76
CA PHE A 63 -1.17 25.55 1.72
C PHE A 63 -0.36 26.02 2.95
N GLU A 64 -0.33 25.25 4.03
CA GLU A 64 0.56 25.42 5.18
C GLU A 64 1.83 24.58 4.97
N GLU A 65 3.00 25.22 4.94
CA GLU A 65 4.30 24.53 4.73
C GLU A 65 4.62 23.47 5.78
N ASN A 66 4.04 23.60 6.98
CA ASN A 66 4.21 22.70 8.12
C ASN A 66 3.03 21.73 8.33
N THR A 67 2.13 21.62 7.36
CA THR A 67 1.10 20.57 7.29
C THR A 67 1.42 19.63 6.13
N GLY A 68 2.07 18.49 6.45
CA GLY A 68 2.50 17.52 5.45
C GLY A 68 1.37 16.63 4.95
N ASP A 69 1.49 16.14 3.73
CA ASP A 69 0.57 15.15 3.13
C ASP A 69 0.64 13.78 3.82
N GLY A 70 1.72 13.50 4.49
CA GLY A 70 1.93 12.31 5.28
C GLY A 70 3.37 11.80 5.26
N ALA A 71 3.85 11.40 6.43
CA ALA A 71 5.11 10.68 6.58
C ALA A 71 4.95 9.55 7.59
N GLY A 72 5.78 8.52 7.46
CA GLY A 72 5.75 7.41 8.39
C GLY A 72 6.90 6.44 8.21
N ILE A 73 6.98 5.53 9.17
CA ILE A 73 7.93 4.44 9.25
C ILE A 73 7.23 3.16 9.68
N LEU A 74 7.49 2.08 8.96
CA LEU A 74 7.14 0.70 9.32
C LEU A 74 8.42 -0.06 9.59
N MET A 75 8.48 -0.79 10.69
CA MET A 75 9.69 -1.48 11.10
C MET A 75 9.40 -2.80 11.80
N ALA A 76 10.42 -3.65 11.89
CA ALA A 76 10.37 -4.80 12.77
C ALA A 76 10.27 -4.35 14.24
N LEU A 77 9.56 -5.14 15.03
CA LEU A 77 9.18 -4.77 16.40
C LEU A 77 10.41 -4.56 17.30
N PRO A 78 10.63 -3.37 17.89
CA PRO A 78 11.74 -3.10 18.79
C PRO A 78 11.47 -3.66 20.21
N ASP A 79 11.69 -4.96 20.40
CA ASP A 79 11.34 -5.67 21.64
C ASP A 79 11.99 -5.07 22.89
N SER A 80 13.28 -4.75 22.83
CA SER A 80 14.02 -4.19 23.99
C SER A 80 13.39 -2.87 24.48
N PHE A 81 12.90 -2.04 23.57
CA PHE A 81 12.18 -0.82 23.90
C PHE A 81 10.83 -1.14 24.56
N PHE A 82 10.03 -2.04 23.96
CA PHE A 82 8.70 -2.35 24.50
C PHE A 82 8.75 -3.08 25.84
N GLN A 83 9.72 -3.93 26.06
CA GLN A 83 9.96 -4.55 27.36
C GLN A 83 10.23 -3.50 28.46
N GLU A 84 10.97 -2.44 28.14
CA GLU A 84 11.22 -1.34 29.08
C GLU A 84 9.96 -0.50 29.31
N GLN A 85 9.28 -0.09 28.22
CA GLN A 85 8.08 0.73 28.33
C GLN A 85 6.96 0.00 29.08
N ALA A 86 6.80 -1.28 28.85
CA ALA A 86 5.81 -2.10 29.57
C ALA A 86 6.07 -2.13 31.08
N LYS A 87 7.34 -2.24 31.50
CA LYS A 87 7.72 -2.17 32.93
C LYS A 87 7.34 -0.83 33.56
N ILE A 88 7.56 0.29 32.85
CA ILE A 88 7.23 1.64 33.33
C ILE A 88 5.72 1.75 33.62
N ILE A 89 4.88 1.18 32.77
CA ILE A 89 3.42 1.19 32.91
C ILE A 89 2.88 -0.03 33.66
N LYS A 90 3.76 -0.81 34.30
CA LYS A 90 3.42 -1.99 35.12
C LYS A 90 2.69 -3.11 34.35
N ILE A 91 2.97 -3.25 33.08
CA ILE A 91 2.53 -4.39 32.26
C ILE A 91 3.64 -5.46 32.27
N ASN A 92 3.27 -6.70 32.60
CA ASN A 92 4.16 -7.83 32.45
C ASN A 92 4.08 -8.35 31.00
N LEU A 93 5.02 -7.90 30.17
CA LEU A 93 5.07 -8.24 28.75
C LEU A 93 5.77 -9.59 28.57
N PRO A 94 5.14 -10.56 27.87
CA PRO A 94 5.80 -11.86 27.57
C PRO A 94 7.01 -11.69 26.64
N ALA A 95 7.73 -12.80 26.38
CA ALA A 95 8.83 -12.81 25.44
C ALA A 95 8.39 -12.45 24.01
N PHE A 96 9.34 -11.96 23.21
CA PHE A 96 9.14 -11.64 21.77
C PHE A 96 8.40 -12.79 21.05
N GLY A 97 7.49 -12.42 20.13
CA GLY A 97 6.63 -13.37 19.41
C GLY A 97 5.46 -13.92 20.23
N SER A 98 5.44 -13.70 21.56
CA SER A 98 4.32 -14.10 22.43
C SER A 98 3.41 -12.95 22.83
N TYR A 99 3.67 -11.75 22.34
CA TYR A 99 2.80 -10.59 22.43
C TYR A 99 2.73 -9.87 21.10
N ALA A 100 1.71 -9.04 20.97
CA ALA A 100 1.55 -8.10 19.88
C ALA A 100 1.34 -6.70 20.41
N THR A 101 1.69 -5.72 19.60
CA THR A 101 1.42 -4.32 19.85
C THR A 101 1.00 -3.61 18.56
N GLY A 102 0.46 -2.42 18.68
CA GLY A 102 0.12 -1.57 17.56
C GLY A 102 -0.32 -0.20 18.00
N ASN A 103 -0.05 0.80 17.18
CA ASN A 103 -0.52 2.15 17.38
C ASN A 103 -1.94 2.28 16.85
N ILE A 104 -2.85 2.71 17.72
CA ILE A 104 -4.27 2.89 17.43
C ILE A 104 -4.57 4.39 17.52
N PHE A 105 -5.08 4.94 16.44
CA PHE A 105 -5.66 6.27 16.40
C PHE A 105 -7.07 6.22 16.96
N LEU A 106 -7.38 7.10 17.89
CA LEU A 106 -8.66 7.20 18.56
C LEU A 106 -9.28 8.58 18.36
N PRO A 107 -10.61 8.71 18.45
CA PRO A 107 -11.28 10.00 18.51
C PRO A 107 -10.67 10.94 19.56
N GLN A 108 -10.64 12.24 19.25
CA GLN A 108 -10.24 13.29 20.19
C GLN A 108 -11.24 13.43 21.34
N ASP A 109 -12.53 13.18 21.06
CA ASP A 109 -13.56 13.17 22.09
C ASP A 109 -13.28 12.06 23.10
N ARG A 110 -13.10 12.43 24.37
CA ARG A 110 -12.72 11.50 25.44
C ARG A 110 -13.75 10.39 25.68
N LYS A 111 -15.05 10.67 25.45
CA LYS A 111 -16.11 9.67 25.65
C LYS A 111 -16.07 8.64 24.50
N GLU A 112 -15.98 9.12 23.27
CA GLU A 112 -15.85 8.25 22.09
C GLU A 112 -14.54 7.45 22.14
N GLY A 113 -13.41 8.07 22.46
CA GLY A 113 -12.12 7.39 22.61
C GLY A 113 -12.14 6.31 23.70
N SER A 114 -12.75 6.58 24.85
CA SER A 114 -12.91 5.58 25.91
C SER A 114 -13.85 4.45 25.51
N TYR A 115 -14.89 4.75 24.76
CA TYR A 115 -15.79 3.75 24.19
C TYR A 115 -15.07 2.86 23.20
N CYS A 116 -14.31 3.42 22.27
CA CYS A 116 -13.50 2.67 21.32
C CYS A 116 -12.55 1.70 22.01
N LYS A 117 -11.83 2.14 23.04
CA LYS A 117 -10.95 1.27 23.84
C LYS A 117 -11.71 0.08 24.41
N LYS A 118 -12.87 0.32 25.00
CA LYS A 118 -13.70 -0.72 25.60
C LYS A 118 -14.14 -1.77 24.60
N VAL A 119 -14.59 -1.34 23.43
CA VAL A 119 -14.97 -2.23 22.32
C VAL A 119 -13.78 -3.06 21.84
N VAL A 120 -12.60 -2.46 21.68
CA VAL A 120 -11.39 -3.18 21.29
C VAL A 120 -11.02 -4.24 22.32
N GLU A 121 -11.05 -3.92 23.62
CA GLU A 121 -10.78 -4.85 24.71
C GLU A 121 -11.76 -6.02 24.76
N GLU A 122 -13.05 -5.75 24.54
CA GLU A 122 -14.10 -6.77 24.47
C GLU A 122 -13.84 -7.75 23.31
N ILE A 123 -13.53 -7.24 22.12
CA ILE A 123 -13.27 -8.06 20.93
C ILE A 123 -12.02 -8.92 21.11
N ILE A 124 -10.96 -8.39 21.71
CA ILE A 124 -9.74 -9.16 22.01
C ILE A 124 -10.07 -10.36 22.91
N LYS A 125 -10.86 -10.13 23.97
CA LYS A 125 -11.29 -11.19 24.89
C LYS A 125 -12.20 -12.20 24.21
N LEU A 126 -13.18 -11.75 23.41
CA LEU A 126 -14.09 -12.60 22.66
C LEU A 126 -13.36 -13.50 21.65
N GLU A 127 -12.27 -13.02 21.06
CA GLU A 127 -11.43 -13.79 20.13
C GLU A 127 -10.34 -14.62 20.85
N GLY A 128 -10.42 -14.69 22.19
CA GLY A 128 -9.62 -15.62 23.01
C GLY A 128 -8.17 -15.17 23.23
N GLN A 129 -7.88 -13.88 23.07
CA GLN A 129 -6.57 -13.32 23.38
C GLN A 129 -6.62 -12.56 24.72
N LYS A 130 -5.46 -12.37 25.35
CA LYS A 130 -5.38 -11.65 26.63
C LYS A 130 -4.98 -10.21 26.39
N PHE A 131 -5.86 -9.28 26.68
CA PHE A 131 -5.55 -7.86 26.75
C PHE A 131 -4.61 -7.59 27.93
N LEU A 132 -3.49 -6.89 27.68
CA LEU A 132 -2.49 -6.55 28.70
C LEU A 132 -2.60 -5.09 29.17
N GLY A 133 -2.91 -4.17 28.26
CA GLY A 133 -3.05 -2.77 28.61
C GLY A 133 -2.87 -1.81 27.44
N TRP A 134 -3.09 -0.53 27.77
CA TRP A 134 -2.84 0.60 26.88
C TRP A 134 -1.67 1.45 27.37
N ARG A 135 -0.91 1.98 26.44
CA ARG A 135 0.12 3.00 26.65
C ARG A 135 -0.23 4.23 25.81
N LYS A 136 -0.23 5.40 26.40
CA LYS A 136 -0.30 6.64 25.61
C LYS A 136 1.03 6.82 24.88
N VAL A 137 1.00 6.96 23.56
CA VAL A 137 2.19 7.25 22.76
C VAL A 137 2.58 8.71 23.01
N PRO A 138 3.81 9.00 23.45
CA PRO A 138 4.24 10.37 23.61
C PRO A 138 4.38 11.04 22.24
N VAL A 139 3.86 12.26 22.13
CA VAL A 139 3.96 13.09 20.93
C VAL A 139 4.42 14.50 21.28
N ASN A 140 5.20 15.13 20.42
CA ASN A 140 5.70 16.49 20.61
C ASN A 140 5.44 17.34 19.36
N ALA A 141 4.18 17.74 19.19
CA ALA A 141 3.76 18.56 18.06
C ALA A 141 4.47 19.92 17.98
N LYS A 142 4.84 20.50 19.15
CA LYS A 142 5.58 21.77 19.22
C LYS A 142 7.02 21.61 18.72
N LYS A 143 7.74 20.57 19.17
CA LYS A 143 9.12 20.28 18.69
C LYS A 143 9.14 20.03 17.19
N ALA A 144 8.12 19.31 16.69
CA ALA A 144 7.96 18.99 15.28
C ALA A 144 7.43 20.15 14.44
N ASN A 145 7.00 21.25 15.04
CA ASN A 145 6.39 22.39 14.34
C ASN A 145 5.23 21.97 13.41
N VAL A 146 4.30 21.16 13.94
CA VAL A 146 3.16 20.66 13.15
C VAL A 146 2.15 21.76 12.91
N GLY A 147 1.67 21.87 11.67
CA GLY A 147 0.74 22.93 11.25
C GLY A 147 -0.67 22.77 11.84
N PRO A 148 -1.42 23.90 11.93
CA PRO A 148 -2.76 23.93 12.50
C PRO A 148 -3.72 22.92 11.88
N ALA A 149 -3.78 22.81 10.57
CA ALA A 149 -4.70 21.90 9.89
C ALA A 149 -4.45 20.41 10.23
N ALA A 150 -3.17 20.03 10.41
CA ALA A 150 -2.84 18.68 10.86
C ALA A 150 -3.19 18.46 12.34
N LEU A 151 -3.03 19.50 13.19
CA LEU A 151 -3.38 19.44 14.60
C LEU A 151 -4.88 19.34 14.83
N ASP A 152 -5.68 20.06 14.05
CA ASP A 152 -7.15 20.06 14.19
C ASP A 152 -7.76 18.67 13.96
N CYS A 153 -7.12 17.85 13.13
CA CYS A 153 -7.55 16.47 12.86
C CYS A 153 -6.62 15.42 13.49
N GLN A 154 -5.68 15.79 14.37
CA GLN A 154 -4.76 14.85 15.01
C GLN A 154 -5.54 13.91 15.94
N PRO A 155 -5.52 12.58 15.71
CA PRO A 155 -6.16 11.62 16.61
C PRO A 155 -5.43 11.53 17.96
N GLU A 156 -6.10 11.02 18.99
CA GLU A 156 -5.39 10.55 20.19
C GLU A 156 -4.65 9.25 19.83
N ILE A 157 -3.34 9.19 20.09
CA ILE A 157 -2.50 8.04 19.71
C ILE A 157 -2.25 7.18 20.93
N GLN A 158 -2.79 5.95 20.88
CA GLN A 158 -2.63 4.97 21.94
C GLN A 158 -1.98 3.70 21.40
N GLN A 159 -1.17 3.08 22.22
CA GLN A 159 -0.53 1.80 21.91
C GLN A 159 -1.16 0.70 22.75
N ILE A 160 -1.51 -0.40 22.09
CA ILE A 160 -2.14 -1.55 22.74
C ILE A 160 -1.14 -2.69 22.89
N PHE A 161 -1.26 -3.47 23.97
CA PHE A 161 -0.51 -4.70 24.19
C PHE A 161 -1.46 -5.89 24.39
N ILE A 162 -1.20 -6.96 23.64
CA ILE A 162 -2.01 -8.18 23.62
C ILE A 162 -1.09 -9.38 23.79
N GLN A 163 -1.40 -10.27 24.71
CA GLN A 163 -0.69 -11.54 24.87
C GLN A 163 -1.34 -12.62 24.04
N ARG A 164 -0.52 -13.38 23.34
CA ARG A 164 -0.89 -14.57 22.58
C ARG A 164 -1.45 -15.67 23.48
N ALA A 165 -2.53 -16.32 23.06
CA ALA A 165 -3.02 -17.53 23.69
C ALA A 165 -1.99 -18.68 23.52
N SER A 166 -1.74 -19.45 24.57
CA SER A 166 -0.64 -20.43 24.62
C SER A 166 -0.71 -21.53 23.58
N LYS A 167 -1.89 -21.81 23.02
CA LYS A 167 -2.11 -22.85 22.01
C LYS A 167 -1.80 -22.41 20.58
N LEU A 168 -1.54 -21.13 20.35
CA LEU A 168 -1.27 -20.58 19.01
C LEU A 168 0.24 -20.51 18.79
N ASP A 169 0.68 -20.82 17.58
CA ASP A 169 1.98 -20.35 17.07
C ASP A 169 1.90 -18.87 16.67
N GLN A 170 3.00 -18.28 16.21
CA GLN A 170 3.04 -16.85 15.88
C GLN A 170 2.22 -16.54 14.63
N ASP A 171 2.18 -17.40 13.63
CA ASP A 171 1.38 -17.20 12.41
C ASP A 171 -0.12 -17.27 12.69
N ALA A 172 -0.54 -18.24 13.50
CA ALA A 172 -1.94 -18.32 13.95
C ALA A 172 -2.31 -17.10 14.81
N PHE A 173 -1.35 -16.54 15.55
CA PHE A 173 -1.57 -15.31 16.30
C PHE A 173 -1.72 -14.10 15.38
N GLU A 174 -0.88 -13.94 14.35
CA GLU A 174 -1.04 -12.88 13.33
C GLU A 174 -2.41 -12.96 12.65
N ARG A 175 -2.85 -14.16 12.23
CA ARG A 175 -4.20 -14.36 11.69
C ARG A 175 -5.31 -13.95 12.67
N LYS A 176 -5.10 -14.21 13.96
CA LYS A 176 -6.04 -13.82 14.99
C LYS A 176 -6.06 -12.31 15.20
N LEU A 177 -4.91 -11.65 15.17
CA LEU A 177 -4.80 -10.19 15.27
C LEU A 177 -5.45 -9.49 14.06
N TYR A 178 -5.25 -10.03 12.86
CA TYR A 178 -5.95 -9.57 11.65
C TYR A 178 -7.46 -9.63 11.81
N LEU A 179 -8.00 -10.77 12.26
CA LEU A 179 -9.44 -10.92 12.51
C LEU A 179 -9.96 -9.92 13.54
N ILE A 180 -9.27 -9.78 14.67
CA ILE A 180 -9.61 -8.83 15.74
C ILE A 180 -9.64 -7.40 15.17
N ARG A 181 -8.62 -7.01 14.43
CA ARG A 181 -8.52 -5.68 13.82
C ARG A 181 -9.65 -5.42 12.83
N LYS A 182 -9.96 -6.37 11.96
CA LYS A 182 -11.09 -6.23 11.00
C LYS A 182 -12.43 -6.08 11.71
N ILE A 183 -12.67 -6.85 12.77
CA ILE A 183 -13.92 -6.77 13.54
C ILE A 183 -14.07 -5.39 14.20
N PHE A 184 -13.07 -4.90 14.92
CA PHE A 184 -13.21 -3.62 15.60
C PHE A 184 -13.19 -2.44 14.62
N THR A 185 -12.43 -2.50 13.51
CA THR A 185 -12.46 -1.46 12.48
C THR A 185 -13.84 -1.36 11.85
N LYS A 186 -14.41 -2.48 11.43
CA LYS A 186 -15.75 -2.52 10.86
C LYS A 186 -16.79 -1.93 11.82
N ARG A 187 -16.77 -2.37 13.06
CA ARG A 187 -17.73 -1.91 14.08
C ARG A 187 -17.58 -0.42 14.36
N LEU A 188 -16.38 0.05 14.69
CA LEU A 188 -16.16 1.41 15.20
C LEU A 188 -16.09 2.47 14.11
N ARG A 189 -15.63 2.12 12.91
CA ARG A 189 -15.47 3.10 11.83
C ARG A 189 -16.68 3.18 10.91
N TYR A 190 -17.40 2.05 10.71
CA TYR A 190 -18.43 1.96 9.68
C TYR A 190 -19.84 1.63 10.17
N GLU A 191 -19.99 0.90 11.27
CA GLU A 191 -21.30 0.45 11.73
C GLU A 191 -21.89 1.28 12.87
N GLU A 192 -21.04 1.88 13.74
CA GLU A 192 -21.47 2.69 14.84
C GLU A 192 -21.51 4.19 14.50
N ASN A 193 -22.54 4.91 14.98
CA ASN A 193 -22.72 6.35 14.73
C ASN A 193 -21.85 7.20 15.67
N LEU A 194 -20.53 7.02 15.62
CA LEU A 194 -19.59 7.89 16.30
C LEU A 194 -19.36 9.16 15.48
N LYS A 195 -19.35 10.33 16.11
CA LYS A 195 -19.13 11.62 15.43
C LYS A 195 -17.73 11.71 14.82
N GLN A 196 -16.74 11.09 15.46
CA GLN A 196 -15.35 11.09 15.04
C GLN A 196 -14.87 9.68 14.62
N SER A 197 -15.78 8.84 14.11
CA SER A 197 -15.45 7.48 13.65
C SER A 197 -14.31 7.45 12.62
N PHE A 198 -14.21 8.48 11.77
CA PHE A 198 -13.15 8.64 10.76
C PHE A 198 -11.74 8.76 11.35
N MET A 199 -11.61 9.16 12.62
CA MET A 199 -10.33 9.20 13.33
C MET A 199 -9.88 7.84 13.85
N PHE A 200 -10.81 6.87 13.96
CA PHE A 200 -10.46 5.55 14.45
C PHE A 200 -9.71 4.74 13.40
N TYR A 201 -8.45 4.37 13.68
CA TYR A 201 -7.64 3.59 12.77
C TYR A 201 -6.53 2.82 13.50
N ALA A 202 -6.32 1.55 13.15
CA ALA A 202 -5.17 0.78 13.60
C ALA A 202 -4.04 0.87 12.58
N CYS A 203 -2.96 1.56 12.92
CA CYS A 203 -1.79 1.67 12.03
C CYS A 203 -1.18 0.30 11.76
N THR A 204 -0.99 -0.48 12.83
CA THR A 204 -0.60 -1.89 12.80
C THR A 204 -1.23 -2.58 14.02
N LEU A 205 -1.30 -3.90 13.97
CA LEU A 205 -1.56 -4.76 15.12
C LEU A 205 -0.88 -6.09 14.85
N SER A 206 0.36 -6.25 15.30
CA SER A 206 1.22 -7.37 14.92
C SER A 206 2.18 -7.76 16.06
N SER A 207 2.64 -8.99 16.05
CA SER A 207 3.73 -9.48 16.88
C SER A 207 5.10 -9.34 16.22
N ARG A 208 5.15 -8.82 14.97
CA ARG A 208 6.36 -8.70 14.15
C ARG A 208 6.67 -7.27 13.75
N LEU A 209 5.66 -6.45 13.48
CA LEU A 209 5.78 -5.14 12.86
C LEU A 209 5.10 -4.04 13.68
N ILE A 210 5.63 -2.82 13.56
CA ILE A 210 4.99 -1.64 14.09
C ILE A 210 5.17 -0.44 13.16
N ALA A 211 4.12 0.38 13.02
CA ALA A 211 4.14 1.61 12.25
C ALA A 211 3.93 2.85 13.12
N TYR A 212 4.72 3.89 12.84
CA TYR A 212 4.52 5.25 13.30
C TYR A 212 4.31 6.14 12.09
N LYS A 213 3.21 6.84 12.01
CA LYS A 213 2.85 7.66 10.86
C LYS A 213 1.89 8.78 11.22
N GLY A 214 1.73 9.73 10.33
CA GLY A 214 0.78 10.82 10.54
C GLY A 214 0.75 11.81 9.39
N MET A 215 -0.10 12.81 9.50
CA MET A 215 -0.20 13.94 8.59
C MET A 215 0.95 14.91 8.86
N LEU A 216 2.16 14.46 8.55
CA LEU A 216 3.44 15.06 8.87
C LEU A 216 4.28 15.22 7.60
N THR A 217 5.23 16.15 7.60
CA THR A 217 6.34 16.13 6.65
C THR A 217 7.39 15.10 7.11
N PRO A 218 8.28 14.65 6.22
CA PRO A 218 9.38 13.75 6.59
C PRO A 218 10.23 14.29 7.75
N ALA A 219 10.55 15.57 7.74
CA ALA A 219 11.34 16.21 8.79
C ALA A 219 10.65 16.24 10.16
N GLN A 220 9.30 16.18 10.19
CA GLN A 220 8.51 16.23 11.40
C GLN A 220 8.36 14.87 12.11
N LEU A 221 8.52 13.74 11.40
CA LEU A 221 8.16 12.41 11.89
C LEU A 221 8.89 12.04 13.20
N PHE A 222 10.22 12.12 13.22
CA PHE A 222 11.02 11.75 14.39
C PHE A 222 10.87 12.76 15.55
N PRO A 223 10.95 14.07 15.31
CA PRO A 223 10.69 15.04 16.39
C PRO A 223 9.28 14.94 16.97
N PHE A 224 8.29 14.50 16.18
CA PHE A 224 6.91 14.32 16.64
C PHE A 224 6.75 13.10 17.56
N TYR A 225 7.47 11.99 17.27
CA TYR A 225 7.43 10.76 18.04
C TYR A 225 8.71 10.53 18.85
N PRO A 226 8.80 11.00 20.10
CA PRO A 226 10.00 10.80 20.94
C PRO A 226 10.43 9.34 21.11
N ASP A 227 9.50 8.38 20.95
CA ASP A 227 9.80 6.95 20.96
C ASP A 227 10.88 6.59 19.92
N LEU A 228 10.80 7.17 18.72
CA LEU A 228 11.72 6.90 17.61
C LEU A 228 13.16 7.37 17.89
N GLU A 229 13.32 8.33 18.80
CA GLU A 229 14.62 8.86 19.22
C GLU A 229 15.23 8.07 20.41
N HIS A 230 14.48 7.12 20.99
CA HIS A 230 14.91 6.40 22.18
C HIS A 230 16.05 5.41 21.88
N LYS A 231 17.12 5.38 22.71
CA LYS A 231 18.33 4.57 22.48
C LYS A 231 18.07 3.06 22.33
N LYS A 232 17.05 2.52 23.01
CA LYS A 232 16.66 1.11 22.92
C LYS A 232 15.65 0.82 21.80
N PHE A 233 15.34 1.83 21.01
CA PHE A 233 14.49 1.64 19.85
C PHE A 233 15.35 1.10 18.70
N GLU A 234 15.57 -0.21 18.73
CA GLU A 234 16.45 -0.95 17.83
C GLU A 234 15.62 -1.86 16.93
N THR A 235 15.96 -1.88 15.65
CA THR A 235 15.31 -2.72 14.65
C THR A 235 16.31 -3.22 13.62
N HIS A 236 15.99 -4.33 12.95
CA HIS A 236 16.79 -4.83 11.83
C HIS A 236 16.25 -4.38 10.47
N LEU A 237 15.06 -3.78 10.45
CA LEU A 237 14.34 -3.37 9.24
C LEU A 237 13.58 -2.08 9.50
N ALA A 238 13.71 -1.10 8.61
CA ALA A 238 12.89 0.10 8.58
C ALA A 238 12.54 0.49 7.15
N MET A 239 11.24 0.71 6.90
CA MET A 239 10.70 1.25 5.66
C MET A 239 10.14 2.63 5.96
N VAL A 240 10.59 3.66 5.26
CA VAL A 240 10.13 5.04 5.42
C VAL A 240 9.42 5.53 4.18
N HIS A 241 8.46 6.42 4.36
CA HIS A 241 7.69 7.00 3.28
C HIS A 241 7.48 8.49 3.46
N SER A 242 7.70 9.22 2.37
CA SER A 242 7.38 10.63 2.21
C SER A 242 6.25 10.73 1.17
N ARG A 243 5.06 11.15 1.60
CA ARG A 243 3.87 11.15 0.76
C ARG A 243 3.73 12.47 0.02
N PHE A 244 3.41 12.36 -1.28
CA PHE A 244 2.78 13.42 -2.07
C PHE A 244 1.37 12.96 -2.47
N SER A 245 0.36 13.74 -2.12
CA SER A 245 -1.05 13.37 -2.33
C SER A 245 -1.58 14.05 -3.57
N THR A 246 -1.85 13.28 -4.63
CA THR A 246 -2.42 13.80 -5.89
C THR A 246 -3.93 13.63 -5.97
N ASN A 247 -4.44 12.43 -5.69
CA ASN A 247 -5.82 12.03 -5.97
C ASN A 247 -6.69 11.85 -4.73
N THR A 248 -6.11 11.94 -3.52
CA THR A 248 -6.84 11.77 -2.25
C THR A 248 -6.41 12.81 -1.25
N PHE A 249 -7.36 13.42 -0.54
CA PHE A 249 -7.04 14.37 0.53
C PHE A 249 -6.12 13.72 1.58
N PRO A 250 -5.11 14.46 2.07
CA PRO A 250 -4.27 14.02 3.17
C PRO A 250 -5.09 13.73 4.42
N SER A 251 -4.70 12.70 5.16
CA SER A 251 -5.24 12.41 6.50
C SER A 251 -4.25 11.55 7.28
N TRP A 252 -4.41 11.51 8.61
CA TRP A 252 -3.53 10.77 9.50
C TRP A 252 -3.47 9.28 9.17
N ASP A 253 -4.59 8.67 8.84
CA ASP A 253 -4.70 7.25 8.52
C ASP A 253 -4.17 6.89 7.13
N ARG A 254 -4.27 7.82 6.16
CA ARG A 254 -3.79 7.62 4.78
C ARG A 254 -2.29 7.83 4.61
N ALA A 255 -1.60 8.37 5.61
CA ALA A 255 -0.13 8.40 5.59
C ALA A 255 0.42 6.99 5.42
N GLN A 256 1.50 6.86 4.64
CA GLN A 256 2.20 5.60 4.46
C GLN A 256 3.46 5.56 5.36
N PRO A 257 4.02 4.37 5.66
CA PRO A 257 3.62 3.04 5.17
C PRO A 257 2.25 2.57 5.67
N ASN A 258 1.65 1.66 4.90
CA ASN A 258 0.52 0.86 5.32
C ASN A 258 0.98 -0.25 6.30
N ARG A 259 0.23 -1.36 6.44
CA ARG A 259 0.55 -2.41 7.42
C ARG A 259 1.65 -3.36 6.96
N TYR A 260 1.72 -3.60 5.65
CA TYR A 260 2.67 -4.52 5.01
C TYR A 260 3.48 -3.86 3.91
N MET A 261 3.05 -2.72 3.39
CA MET A 261 3.69 -2.12 2.23
C MET A 261 3.69 -0.60 2.24
N CYS A 262 4.56 -0.03 1.42
CA CYS A 262 4.47 1.35 0.94
C CYS A 262 4.82 1.40 -0.55
N HIS A 263 4.35 2.43 -1.24
CA HIS A 263 4.62 2.55 -2.66
C HIS A 263 4.92 4.00 -3.08
N ASN A 264 5.66 4.12 -4.16
CA ASN A 264 5.78 5.35 -4.93
C ASN A 264 5.09 5.12 -6.27
N GLY A 265 3.94 5.76 -6.47
CA GLY A 265 3.16 5.63 -7.70
C GLY A 265 1.66 5.67 -7.49
N GLU A 266 0.94 5.07 -8.41
CA GLU A 266 -0.52 4.98 -8.42
C GLU A 266 -0.98 3.61 -8.93
N ILE A 267 -2.08 3.10 -8.38
CA ILE A 267 -2.77 1.92 -8.90
C ILE A 267 -3.96 2.40 -9.72
N ASN A 268 -3.81 2.39 -11.04
CA ASN A 268 -4.82 2.94 -11.95
C ASN A 268 -6.05 2.04 -12.11
N THR A 269 -5.91 0.74 -11.86
CA THR A 269 -6.98 -0.26 -11.98
C THR A 269 -7.84 -0.38 -10.70
N LEU A 270 -7.62 0.46 -9.70
CA LEU A 270 -8.19 0.38 -8.35
C LEU A 270 -9.69 0.07 -8.32
N LYS A 271 -10.51 0.81 -9.10
CA LYS A 271 -11.97 0.65 -9.10
C LYS A 271 -12.38 -0.75 -9.55
N GLY A 272 -11.75 -1.27 -10.59
CA GLY A 272 -11.98 -2.62 -11.08
C GLY A 272 -11.58 -3.67 -10.06
N ASN A 273 -10.37 -3.54 -9.50
CA ASN A 273 -9.87 -4.46 -8.47
C ASN A 273 -10.76 -4.52 -7.23
N MET A 274 -11.22 -3.36 -6.74
CA MET A 274 -12.13 -3.30 -5.60
C MET A 274 -13.49 -3.95 -5.90
N ASN A 275 -14.08 -3.69 -7.06
CA ASN A 275 -15.34 -4.30 -7.48
C ASN A 275 -15.21 -5.83 -7.58
N GLN A 276 -14.11 -6.32 -8.13
CA GLN A 276 -13.86 -7.76 -8.23
C GLN A 276 -13.64 -8.40 -6.85
N MET A 277 -12.90 -7.73 -5.97
CA MET A 277 -12.75 -8.20 -4.59
C MET A 277 -14.09 -8.25 -3.85
N TYR A 278 -14.95 -7.24 -4.04
CA TYR A 278 -16.28 -7.22 -3.45
C TYR A 278 -17.16 -8.36 -4.00
N SER A 279 -17.17 -8.59 -5.31
CA SER A 279 -17.97 -9.65 -5.94
C SER A 279 -17.57 -11.05 -5.47
N ARG A 280 -16.28 -11.28 -5.19
CA ARG A 280 -15.76 -12.57 -4.70
C ARG A 280 -16.07 -12.86 -3.24
N GLN A 281 -16.44 -11.88 -2.44
CA GLN A 281 -16.72 -12.08 -1.01
C GLN A 281 -17.80 -13.14 -0.77
N GLY A 282 -18.80 -13.21 -1.62
CA GLY A 282 -19.86 -14.21 -1.53
C GLY A 282 -19.41 -15.67 -1.70
N LEU A 283 -18.29 -15.88 -2.36
CA LEU A 283 -17.69 -17.21 -2.62
C LEU A 283 -16.46 -17.50 -1.75
N ALA A 284 -15.98 -16.50 -1.00
CA ALA A 284 -14.75 -16.60 -0.23
C ALA A 284 -14.84 -17.69 0.84
N LYS A 285 -13.86 -18.59 0.84
CA LYS A 285 -13.69 -19.65 1.84
C LYS A 285 -12.25 -19.67 2.29
N SER A 286 -12.01 -20.00 3.56
CA SER A 286 -10.67 -20.14 4.11
C SER A 286 -10.70 -21.19 5.22
N GLU A 287 -9.74 -22.10 5.22
CA GLU A 287 -9.57 -23.08 6.28
C GLU A 287 -9.16 -22.41 7.59
N TYR A 288 -8.39 -21.33 7.53
CA TYR A 288 -7.92 -20.60 8.71
C TYR A 288 -9.01 -19.79 9.41
N PHE A 289 -9.99 -19.28 8.66
CA PHE A 289 -11.05 -18.43 9.21
C PHE A 289 -12.41 -19.15 9.35
N GLY A 290 -12.62 -20.23 8.60
CA GLY A 290 -13.88 -20.98 8.61
C GLY A 290 -15.09 -20.05 8.42
N SER A 291 -16.12 -20.20 9.26
CA SER A 291 -17.31 -19.33 9.24
C SER A 291 -17.04 -17.86 9.60
N LYS A 292 -15.88 -17.57 10.21
CA LYS A 292 -15.49 -16.18 10.58
C LYS A 292 -15.00 -15.37 9.39
N ILE A 293 -14.83 -15.95 8.19
CA ILE A 293 -14.40 -15.22 6.99
C ILE A 293 -15.29 -14.02 6.69
N THR A 294 -16.59 -14.12 6.95
CA THR A 294 -17.56 -13.03 6.76
C THR A 294 -17.31 -11.82 7.65
N LYS A 295 -16.61 -12.00 8.78
CA LYS A 295 -16.22 -10.90 9.66
C LYS A 295 -15.09 -10.04 9.10
N LEU A 296 -14.39 -10.54 8.06
CA LEU A 296 -13.34 -9.80 7.37
C LEU A 296 -13.89 -8.83 6.33
N PHE A 297 -15.17 -8.94 5.96
CA PHE A 297 -15.78 -8.12 4.90
C PHE A 297 -16.22 -6.75 5.40
N PRO A 298 -16.07 -5.66 4.58
CA PRO A 298 -15.38 -5.68 3.28
C PRO A 298 -13.88 -5.92 3.42
N ILE A 299 -13.26 -6.62 2.45
CA ILE A 299 -11.81 -6.86 2.45
C ILE A 299 -11.06 -5.53 2.29
N ALA A 300 -11.28 -4.84 1.18
CA ALA A 300 -10.80 -3.48 1.00
C ALA A 300 -11.76 -2.51 1.71
N GLU A 301 -11.21 -1.64 2.57
CA GLU A 301 -11.99 -0.67 3.32
C GLU A 301 -12.43 0.48 2.39
N PRO A 302 -13.71 0.96 2.49
CA PRO A 302 -14.30 1.84 1.46
C PRO A 302 -13.61 3.19 1.28
N ASP A 303 -12.99 3.72 2.34
CA ASP A 303 -12.37 5.05 2.39
C ASP A 303 -10.84 5.01 2.33
N CYS A 304 -10.27 3.85 1.97
CA CYS A 304 -8.84 3.70 1.77
C CYS A 304 -8.34 4.40 0.50
N SER A 305 -7.05 4.74 0.50
CA SER A 305 -6.33 5.08 -0.73
C SER A 305 -6.13 3.83 -1.59
N ASP A 306 -5.58 4.01 -2.80
CA ASP A 306 -5.19 2.92 -3.69
C ASP A 306 -4.22 1.96 -2.99
N SER A 307 -3.15 2.49 -2.38
CA SER A 307 -2.19 1.71 -1.62
C SER A 307 -2.79 1.05 -0.37
N GLY A 308 -3.72 1.71 0.32
CA GLY A 308 -4.42 1.13 1.45
C GLY A 308 -5.31 -0.04 1.03
N SER A 309 -5.95 0.05 -0.13
CA SER A 309 -6.76 -1.02 -0.71
C SER A 309 -5.89 -2.20 -1.15
N PHE A 310 -4.74 -1.92 -1.79
CA PHE A 310 -3.74 -2.93 -2.12
C PHE A 310 -3.24 -3.66 -0.87
N ASP A 311 -2.84 -2.92 0.17
CA ASP A 311 -2.37 -3.46 1.45
C ASP A 311 -3.41 -4.37 2.11
N ASN A 312 -4.69 -4.01 2.07
CA ASN A 312 -5.78 -4.84 2.62
C ASN A 312 -5.90 -6.19 1.89
N VAL A 313 -5.72 -6.21 0.57
CA VAL A 313 -5.79 -7.45 -0.22
C VAL A 313 -4.53 -8.28 -0.04
N LEU A 314 -3.36 -7.65 -0.02
CA LEU A 314 -2.09 -8.31 0.28
C LEU A 314 -2.14 -8.99 1.65
N GLU A 315 -2.61 -8.28 2.68
CA GLU A 315 -2.80 -8.84 4.03
C GLU A 315 -3.76 -10.03 4.03
N LEU A 316 -4.90 -9.97 3.32
CA LEU A 316 -5.81 -11.11 3.20
C LEU A 316 -5.12 -12.34 2.60
N LEU A 317 -4.36 -12.17 1.53
CA LEU A 317 -3.67 -13.27 0.85
C LEU A 317 -2.67 -13.94 1.79
N ILE A 318 -1.86 -13.15 2.50
CA ILE A 318 -0.88 -13.65 3.49
C ILE A 318 -1.61 -14.37 4.64
N MET A 319 -2.62 -13.74 5.21
CA MET A 319 -3.38 -14.33 6.33
C MET A 319 -4.20 -15.56 5.92
N SER A 320 -4.45 -15.73 4.62
CA SER A 320 -5.07 -16.93 4.05
C SER A 320 -4.06 -18.04 3.69
N GLY A 321 -2.80 -17.88 4.10
CA GLY A 321 -1.76 -18.91 4.00
C GLY A 321 -0.88 -18.84 2.74
N ARG A 322 -0.96 -17.74 1.97
CA ARG A 322 -0.01 -17.52 0.88
C ARG A 322 1.28 -16.89 1.39
N GLU A 323 2.40 -17.25 0.78
CA GLU A 323 3.65 -16.56 1.03
C GLU A 323 3.58 -15.11 0.54
N LEU A 324 4.30 -14.21 1.20
CA LEU A 324 4.36 -12.79 0.84
C LEU A 324 4.75 -12.59 -0.64
N THR A 325 5.74 -13.35 -1.10
CA THR A 325 6.23 -13.31 -2.48
C THR A 325 5.23 -13.88 -3.49
N GLU A 326 4.51 -14.95 -3.13
CA GLU A 326 3.42 -15.51 -3.92
C GLU A 326 2.28 -14.49 -4.09
N ALA A 327 1.86 -13.86 -2.98
CA ALA A 327 0.84 -12.83 -3.00
C ALA A 327 1.24 -11.61 -3.86
N ALA A 328 2.50 -11.16 -3.76
CA ALA A 328 3.02 -10.09 -4.58
C ALA A 328 3.03 -10.45 -6.08
N MET A 329 3.44 -11.66 -6.45
CA MET A 329 3.40 -12.13 -7.85
C MET A 329 1.98 -12.25 -8.39
N MET A 330 1.01 -12.60 -7.56
CA MET A 330 -0.40 -12.67 -7.97
C MET A 330 -0.99 -11.28 -8.23
N MET A 331 -0.65 -10.31 -7.40
CA MET A 331 -1.19 -8.95 -7.49
C MET A 331 -0.48 -8.11 -8.56
N ILE A 332 0.81 -8.34 -8.77
CA ILE A 332 1.66 -7.63 -9.74
C ILE A 332 2.33 -8.66 -10.65
N PRO A 333 1.56 -9.27 -11.57
CA PRO A 333 2.11 -10.26 -12.49
C PRO A 333 3.04 -9.62 -13.52
N GLU A 334 4.00 -10.40 -13.99
CA GLU A 334 4.74 -10.07 -15.22
C GLU A 334 3.80 -10.11 -16.45
N ALA A 335 4.21 -9.51 -17.56
CA ALA A 335 3.55 -9.66 -18.86
C ALA A 335 3.80 -11.07 -19.39
N TRP A 336 2.96 -12.03 -19.00
CA TRP A 336 3.20 -13.47 -19.21
C TRP A 336 2.56 -14.06 -20.48
N GLN A 337 1.45 -13.47 -20.96
CA GLN A 337 0.63 -14.08 -22.00
C GLN A 337 1.41 -14.29 -23.32
N ASN A 338 2.06 -13.24 -23.79
CA ASN A 338 2.77 -13.23 -25.07
C ASN A 338 4.30 -13.44 -24.93
N ASP A 339 4.80 -13.72 -23.73
CA ASP A 339 6.22 -13.96 -23.49
C ASP A 339 6.60 -15.40 -23.89
N ASN A 340 7.23 -15.57 -25.03
CA ASN A 340 7.65 -16.87 -25.53
C ASN A 340 8.89 -17.44 -24.82
N GLU A 341 9.62 -16.62 -24.07
CA GLU A 341 10.82 -17.04 -23.32
C GLU A 341 10.49 -17.49 -21.89
N MET A 342 9.30 -17.13 -21.38
CA MET A 342 8.87 -17.51 -20.04
C MET A 342 8.66 -19.02 -19.92
N SER A 343 9.18 -19.62 -18.82
CA SER A 343 9.03 -21.04 -18.57
C SER A 343 7.55 -21.45 -18.43
N SER A 344 7.22 -22.67 -18.90
CA SER A 344 5.84 -23.20 -18.85
C SER A 344 5.25 -23.24 -17.45
N ALA A 345 6.07 -23.54 -16.44
CA ALA A 345 5.65 -23.55 -15.02
C ALA A 345 5.26 -22.14 -14.55
N LYS A 346 6.06 -21.13 -14.89
CA LYS A 346 5.78 -19.73 -14.52
C LYS A 346 4.54 -19.21 -15.25
N LYS A 347 4.37 -19.50 -16.54
CA LYS A 347 3.13 -19.21 -17.26
C LYS A 347 1.91 -19.88 -16.62
N ALA A 348 2.01 -21.15 -16.25
CA ALA A 348 0.92 -21.85 -15.59
C ALA A 348 0.55 -21.22 -14.24
N PHE A 349 1.53 -20.76 -13.46
CA PHE A 349 1.27 -20.03 -12.21
C PHE A 349 0.48 -18.74 -12.48
N TYR A 350 0.90 -17.92 -13.42
CA TYR A 350 0.22 -16.66 -13.74
C TYR A 350 -1.19 -16.88 -14.32
N GLU A 351 -1.34 -17.84 -15.23
CA GLU A 351 -2.61 -18.21 -15.82
C GLU A 351 -3.60 -18.69 -14.74
N TYR A 352 -3.15 -19.56 -13.82
CA TYR A 352 -3.93 -20.00 -12.69
C TYR A 352 -4.31 -18.82 -11.78
N SER A 353 -3.34 -17.97 -11.44
CA SER A 353 -3.54 -16.84 -10.54
C SER A 353 -4.50 -15.80 -11.11
N SER A 354 -4.48 -15.58 -12.43
CA SER A 354 -5.39 -14.64 -13.12
C SER A 354 -6.87 -15.06 -13.04
N SER A 355 -7.14 -16.33 -12.71
CA SER A 355 -8.51 -16.82 -12.51
C SER A 355 -9.16 -16.28 -11.22
N PHE A 356 -8.37 -15.82 -10.26
CA PHE A 356 -8.90 -15.27 -8.99
C PHE A 356 -8.38 -13.90 -8.62
N MET A 357 -7.39 -13.37 -9.32
CA MET A 357 -6.82 -12.07 -9.01
C MET A 357 -6.53 -11.31 -10.30
N GLU A 358 -7.18 -10.20 -10.48
CA GLU A 358 -6.85 -9.24 -11.52
C GLU A 358 -5.55 -8.53 -11.17
N PRO A 359 -4.72 -8.17 -12.17
CA PRO A 359 -3.55 -7.35 -11.94
C PRO A 359 -3.91 -6.04 -11.23
N TRP A 360 -3.14 -5.67 -10.22
CA TRP A 360 -3.16 -4.35 -9.62
C TRP A 360 -2.12 -3.51 -10.37
N ASP A 361 -2.57 -2.75 -11.35
CA ASP A 361 -1.72 -2.15 -12.35
C ASP A 361 -1.66 -0.62 -12.24
N GLY A 362 -0.54 -0.09 -12.63
CA GLY A 362 -0.21 1.32 -12.60
C GLY A 362 1.29 1.54 -12.39
N PRO A 363 1.79 2.76 -12.61
CA PRO A 363 3.20 3.07 -12.43
C PRO A 363 3.59 3.06 -10.94
N ALA A 364 4.11 1.95 -10.44
CA ALA A 364 4.39 1.78 -9.02
C ALA A 364 5.74 1.10 -8.72
N SER A 365 6.44 1.63 -7.71
CA SER A 365 7.51 0.95 -6.99
C SER A 365 6.98 0.60 -5.60
N ILE A 366 6.85 -0.69 -5.32
CA ILE A 366 6.24 -1.20 -4.10
C ILE A 366 7.32 -1.87 -3.26
N VAL A 367 7.42 -1.48 -1.98
CA VAL A 367 8.24 -2.15 -0.97
C VAL A 367 7.30 -2.78 0.05
N PHE A 368 7.55 -4.01 0.44
CA PHE A 368 6.67 -4.79 1.29
C PHE A 368 7.44 -5.66 2.29
N THR A 369 6.81 -5.97 3.41
CA THR A 369 7.36 -6.85 4.45
C THR A 369 6.25 -7.52 5.26
N ASP A 370 6.53 -8.72 5.78
CA ASP A 370 5.73 -9.40 6.81
C ASP A 370 6.50 -9.58 8.12
N GLY A 371 7.70 -9.00 8.20
CA GLY A 371 8.62 -9.11 9.33
C GLY A 371 9.62 -10.27 9.22
N ASN A 372 9.35 -11.31 8.42
CA ASN A 372 10.28 -12.40 8.12
C ASN A 372 11.08 -12.11 6.84
N TYR A 373 10.43 -11.40 5.92
CA TYR A 373 10.98 -10.99 4.64
C TYR A 373 10.84 -9.49 4.47
N VAL A 374 11.72 -8.90 3.69
CA VAL A 374 11.48 -7.60 3.07
C VAL A 374 11.78 -7.70 1.58
N GLY A 375 10.88 -7.17 0.79
CA GLY A 375 11.01 -7.21 -0.65
C GLY A 375 10.58 -5.92 -1.33
N ALA A 376 10.91 -5.82 -2.61
CA ALA A 376 10.46 -4.74 -3.46
C ALA A 376 10.23 -5.25 -4.89
N VAL A 377 9.25 -4.64 -5.55
CA VAL A 377 8.91 -4.94 -6.95
C VAL A 377 8.51 -3.65 -7.66
N LEU A 378 8.83 -3.57 -8.93
CA LEU A 378 8.29 -2.55 -9.83
C LEU A 378 7.08 -3.11 -10.59
N ASP A 379 6.23 -2.19 -11.05
CA ASP A 379 5.25 -2.51 -12.07
C ASP A 379 5.91 -3.14 -13.31
N ARG A 380 5.13 -3.80 -14.14
CA ARG A 380 5.65 -4.51 -15.34
C ARG A 380 6.41 -3.62 -16.32
N ASN A 381 6.15 -2.31 -16.34
CA ASN A 381 6.82 -1.33 -17.20
C ASN A 381 8.05 -0.68 -16.54
N GLY A 382 8.15 -0.77 -15.20
CA GLY A 382 9.27 -0.23 -14.42
C GLY A 382 9.42 1.29 -14.49
N LEU A 383 8.29 2.01 -14.47
CA LEU A 383 8.24 3.46 -14.67
C LEU A 383 8.78 4.25 -13.49
N ARG A 384 8.69 3.71 -12.27
CA ARG A 384 9.16 4.41 -11.07
C ARG A 384 10.61 4.06 -10.75
N PRO A 385 11.42 5.05 -10.31
CA PRO A 385 12.81 4.79 -9.95
C PRO A 385 12.91 4.07 -8.60
N SER A 386 13.82 3.12 -8.51
CA SER A 386 14.25 2.50 -7.26
C SER A 386 15.69 2.02 -7.38
N ARG A 387 16.53 2.40 -6.43
CA ARG A 387 17.97 2.11 -6.40
C ARG A 387 18.32 1.42 -5.10
N PHE A 388 19.29 0.48 -5.16
CA PHE A 388 19.75 -0.20 -3.97
C PHE A 388 21.28 -0.28 -3.89
N TYR A 389 21.76 -0.41 -2.65
CA TYR A 389 23.13 -0.76 -2.28
C TYR A 389 23.11 -1.93 -1.32
N VAL A 390 24.12 -2.78 -1.44
CA VAL A 390 24.44 -3.86 -0.48
C VAL A 390 25.87 -3.64 -0.03
N THR A 391 26.09 -3.62 1.27
CA THR A 391 27.40 -3.33 1.86
C THR A 391 28.01 -4.56 2.54
N ASP A 392 29.32 -4.52 2.82
CA ASP A 392 30.08 -5.62 3.43
C ASP A 392 29.76 -5.85 4.91
N ASP A 393 29.06 -4.91 5.56
CA ASP A 393 28.51 -5.02 6.91
C ASP A 393 27.06 -5.52 6.94
N ASP A 394 26.66 -6.29 5.91
CA ASP A 394 25.34 -6.88 5.76
C ASP A 394 24.17 -5.87 5.73
N LYS A 395 24.41 -4.62 5.38
CA LYS A 395 23.38 -3.60 5.26
C LYS A 395 22.86 -3.52 3.83
N VAL A 396 21.53 -3.38 3.70
CA VAL A 396 20.87 -3.04 2.44
C VAL A 396 20.19 -1.70 2.58
N ILE A 397 20.38 -0.85 1.59
CA ILE A 397 19.73 0.44 1.46
C ILE A 397 19.04 0.48 0.11
N MET A 398 17.75 0.79 0.09
CA MET A 398 16.99 0.99 -1.14
C MET A 398 16.17 2.28 -1.03
N ALA A 399 16.11 3.06 -2.10
CA ALA A 399 15.28 4.26 -2.11
C ALA A 399 14.86 4.66 -3.53
N SER A 400 13.86 5.52 -3.59
CA SER A 400 13.38 6.14 -4.84
C SER A 400 14.46 6.92 -5.57
N GLU A 401 15.51 7.34 -4.86
CA GLU A 401 16.67 8.05 -5.45
C GLU A 401 17.97 7.66 -4.76
N VAL A 402 19.10 7.98 -5.38
CA VAL A 402 20.45 7.80 -4.81
C VAL A 402 20.82 8.97 -3.90
N GLY A 403 21.75 8.73 -2.97
CA GLY A 403 22.29 9.79 -2.11
C GLY A 403 21.46 10.10 -0.87
N VAL A 404 20.38 9.37 -0.63
CA VAL A 404 19.55 9.51 0.59
C VAL A 404 20.30 9.11 1.85
N LEU A 405 21.29 8.23 1.73
CA LEU A 405 22.21 7.85 2.80
C LEU A 405 23.64 7.93 2.28
N PRO A 406 24.59 8.52 3.04
CA PRO A 406 26.00 8.46 2.68
C PRO A 406 26.50 7.03 2.86
N VAL A 407 27.00 6.45 1.78
CA VAL A 407 27.58 5.09 1.79
C VAL A 407 29.03 5.19 1.40
N ASP A 408 29.91 4.61 2.22
CA ASP A 408 31.32 4.46 1.85
C ASP A 408 31.42 3.51 0.65
N GLN A 409 31.89 4.03 -0.48
CA GLN A 409 31.98 3.26 -1.72
C GLN A 409 32.92 2.06 -1.60
N SER A 410 33.88 2.08 -0.68
CA SER A 410 34.78 0.93 -0.42
C SER A 410 34.05 -0.26 0.22
N LYS A 411 32.94 -0.01 0.91
CA LYS A 411 32.10 -1.03 1.55
C LYS A 411 31.00 -1.61 0.63
N VAL A 412 30.77 -1.02 -0.54
CA VAL A 412 29.70 -1.43 -1.43
C VAL A 412 30.06 -2.72 -2.17
N LEU A 413 29.41 -3.81 -1.81
CA LEU A 413 29.51 -5.12 -2.50
C LEU A 413 28.74 -5.15 -3.81
N SER A 414 27.53 -4.56 -3.80
CA SER A 414 26.64 -4.55 -4.96
C SER A 414 25.77 -3.29 -4.94
N LYS A 415 25.47 -2.78 -6.13
CA LYS A 415 24.54 -1.67 -6.32
C LYS A 415 23.79 -1.83 -7.64
N GLY A 416 22.54 -1.36 -7.68
CA GLY A 416 21.74 -1.47 -8.88
C GLY A 416 20.44 -0.69 -8.80
N ARG A 417 19.60 -0.95 -9.79
CA ARG A 417 18.20 -0.53 -9.80
C ARG A 417 17.29 -1.75 -9.83
N LEU A 418 16.09 -1.61 -9.30
CA LEU A 418 15.05 -2.59 -9.55
C LEU A 418 14.76 -2.64 -11.07
N GLN A 419 14.49 -3.83 -11.55
CA GLN A 419 14.13 -4.05 -12.95
C GLN A 419 12.63 -4.33 -13.06
N PRO A 420 11.98 -3.95 -14.17
CA PRO A 420 10.58 -4.28 -14.40
C PRO A 420 10.29 -5.76 -14.19
N GLY A 421 9.20 -6.08 -13.50
CA GLY A 421 8.78 -7.46 -13.26
C GLY A 421 9.73 -8.31 -12.41
N LYS A 422 10.88 -7.79 -11.94
CA LYS A 422 11.80 -8.52 -11.05
C LYS A 422 11.59 -8.15 -9.61
N MET A 423 11.65 -9.15 -8.75
CA MET A 423 11.52 -9.01 -7.31
C MET A 423 12.89 -8.95 -6.64
N PHE A 424 13.06 -7.98 -5.76
CA PHE A 424 14.14 -7.92 -4.79
C PHE A 424 13.63 -8.50 -3.48
N LEU A 425 14.36 -9.40 -2.83
CA LEU A 425 13.94 -10.04 -1.58
C LEU A 425 15.12 -10.30 -0.65
N ILE A 426 14.93 -10.01 0.62
CA ILE A 426 15.80 -10.43 1.72
C ILE A 426 14.99 -11.39 2.59
N ASP A 427 15.57 -12.54 2.89
CA ASP A 427 15.09 -13.51 3.86
C ASP A 427 15.93 -13.37 5.13
N PHE A 428 15.32 -12.92 6.21
CA PHE A 428 16.02 -12.67 7.47
C PHE A 428 16.34 -13.96 8.22
N GLU A 429 15.59 -15.05 8.00
CA GLU A 429 15.88 -16.35 8.58
C GLU A 429 17.10 -17.00 7.90
N GLN A 430 17.15 -16.97 6.56
CA GLN A 430 18.31 -17.44 5.81
C GLN A 430 19.50 -16.46 5.87
N GLY A 431 19.26 -15.21 6.25
CA GLY A 431 20.27 -14.17 6.34
C GLY A 431 20.93 -13.86 4.99
N ARG A 432 20.14 -13.85 3.88
CA ARG A 432 20.63 -13.59 2.52
C ARG A 432 19.59 -12.93 1.64
N MET A 433 20.08 -12.33 0.55
CA MET A 433 19.25 -11.92 -0.57
C MET A 433 18.88 -13.15 -1.41
N ILE A 434 17.62 -13.24 -1.81
CA ILE A 434 17.11 -14.33 -2.66
C ILE A 434 17.03 -13.82 -4.10
N PRO A 435 17.67 -14.47 -5.08
CA PRO A 435 17.56 -14.12 -6.49
C PRO A 435 16.10 -14.25 -7.01
N ASP A 436 15.67 -13.33 -7.86
CA ASP A 436 14.33 -13.35 -8.48
C ASP A 436 13.99 -14.70 -9.15
N GLU A 437 14.94 -15.28 -9.84
CA GLU A 437 14.75 -16.58 -10.52
C GLU A 437 14.51 -17.72 -9.53
N GLU A 438 15.18 -17.69 -8.37
CA GLU A 438 14.99 -18.67 -7.30
C GLU A 438 13.58 -18.53 -6.70
N ILE A 439 13.13 -17.30 -6.39
CA ILE A 439 11.80 -17.01 -5.87
C ILE A 439 10.74 -17.55 -6.83
N LYS A 440 10.80 -17.12 -8.09
CA LYS A 440 9.80 -17.45 -9.11
C LYS A 440 9.77 -18.92 -9.45
N LYS A 441 10.95 -19.57 -9.50
CA LYS A 441 11.05 -21.02 -9.68
C LYS A 441 10.39 -21.79 -8.53
N ASN A 442 10.64 -21.40 -7.30
CA ASN A 442 10.07 -22.07 -6.13
C ASN A 442 8.53 -21.93 -6.12
N ILE A 443 8.02 -20.73 -6.34
CA ILE A 443 6.58 -20.47 -6.35
C ILE A 443 5.89 -21.17 -7.51
N SER A 444 6.44 -21.09 -8.72
CA SER A 444 5.82 -21.67 -9.91
C SER A 444 5.82 -23.21 -9.94
N ASN A 445 6.66 -23.84 -9.14
CA ASN A 445 6.70 -25.31 -9.00
C ASN A 445 6.08 -25.82 -7.70
N LYS A 446 5.52 -24.94 -6.87
CA LYS A 446 4.93 -25.27 -5.57
C LYS A 446 3.71 -26.20 -5.70
N HIS A 447 2.95 -26.04 -6.76
CA HIS A 447 1.74 -26.79 -7.04
C HIS A 447 1.65 -27.18 -8.52
N PRO A 448 0.84 -28.19 -8.89
CA PRO A 448 0.65 -28.62 -10.28
C PRO A 448 -0.35 -27.70 -11.01
N TYR A 449 -0.02 -26.41 -11.13
CA TYR A 449 -0.90 -25.38 -11.71
C TYR A 449 -1.38 -25.74 -13.12
N ARG A 450 -0.51 -26.30 -13.96
CA ARG A 450 -0.87 -26.69 -15.33
C ARG A 450 -1.94 -27.79 -15.35
N ASP A 451 -1.85 -28.77 -14.45
CA ASP A 451 -2.85 -29.83 -14.35
C ASP A 451 -4.19 -29.29 -13.89
N TRP A 452 -4.17 -28.36 -12.93
CA TRP A 452 -5.39 -27.70 -12.45
C TRP A 452 -6.07 -26.90 -13.56
N ILE A 453 -5.31 -26.13 -14.34
CA ILE A 453 -5.82 -25.39 -15.51
C ILE A 453 -6.44 -26.34 -16.52
N ASN A 454 -5.69 -27.36 -16.96
CA ASN A 454 -6.15 -28.32 -17.98
C ASN A 454 -7.44 -29.05 -17.58
N ASN A 455 -7.63 -29.27 -16.27
CA ASN A 455 -8.82 -29.96 -15.74
C ASN A 455 -10.03 -29.05 -15.54
N GLN A 456 -9.86 -27.73 -15.45
CA GLN A 456 -10.91 -26.80 -15.05
C GLN A 456 -11.28 -25.77 -16.11
N ILE A 457 -10.35 -25.40 -16.99
CA ILE A 457 -10.60 -24.42 -18.05
C ILE A 457 -11.26 -25.13 -19.24
N VAL A 458 -12.35 -24.53 -19.71
CA VAL A 458 -13.04 -24.93 -20.94
C VAL A 458 -12.83 -23.82 -21.98
N ASP A 459 -12.21 -24.15 -23.11
CA ASP A 459 -12.07 -23.18 -24.18
C ASP A 459 -13.44 -22.83 -24.80
N LEU A 460 -13.63 -21.56 -25.09
CA LEU A 460 -14.87 -21.07 -25.71
C LEU A 460 -15.15 -21.78 -27.05
N GLN A 461 -14.10 -22.18 -27.79
CA GLN A 461 -14.22 -22.87 -29.07
C GLN A 461 -14.71 -24.31 -28.92
N ASP A 462 -14.48 -24.93 -27.75
CA ASP A 462 -14.92 -26.30 -27.45
C ASP A 462 -16.39 -26.33 -27.05
N LEU A 463 -17.01 -25.19 -26.79
CA LEU A 463 -18.43 -25.11 -26.45
C LEU A 463 -19.31 -25.45 -27.67
N LYS A 464 -20.37 -26.17 -27.40
CA LYS A 464 -21.34 -26.54 -28.43
C LYS A 464 -21.96 -25.30 -29.07
N LYS A 465 -21.74 -25.15 -30.39
CA LYS A 465 -22.29 -24.04 -31.15
C LYS A 465 -23.79 -24.27 -31.43
N TYR A 466 -24.62 -23.36 -30.96
CA TYR A 466 -26.05 -23.36 -31.24
C TYR A 466 -26.35 -22.34 -32.33
N LYS A 467 -27.15 -22.76 -33.33
CA LYS A 467 -27.72 -21.82 -34.29
C LYS A 467 -28.82 -21.02 -33.60
N VAL A 468 -28.52 -19.77 -33.30
CA VAL A 468 -29.55 -18.84 -32.79
C VAL A 468 -30.38 -18.35 -33.96
N LYS A 469 -31.71 -18.61 -33.93
CA LYS A 469 -32.63 -17.96 -34.85
C LYS A 469 -32.77 -16.50 -34.43
N SER A 470 -32.23 -15.59 -35.23
CA SER A 470 -32.43 -14.15 -34.99
C SER A 470 -33.77 -13.72 -35.54
N SER A 471 -34.66 -13.19 -34.73
CA SER A 471 -35.85 -12.48 -35.17
C SER A 471 -35.46 -11.05 -35.57
N LYS A 472 -35.94 -10.57 -36.72
CA LYS A 472 -35.74 -9.18 -37.12
C LYS A 472 -36.71 -8.21 -36.43
N GLU A 473 -37.77 -8.76 -35.82
CA GLU A 473 -38.87 -7.97 -35.25
C GLU A 473 -38.50 -7.21 -33.97
N ASP A 474 -37.44 -7.64 -33.26
CA ASP A 474 -36.99 -7.02 -31.98
C ASP A 474 -35.60 -6.36 -32.07
N LEU A 475 -35.18 -5.97 -33.27
CA LEU A 475 -33.79 -5.48 -33.46
C LEU A 475 -33.46 -4.31 -32.53
N ILE A 476 -34.34 -3.29 -32.44
CA ILE A 476 -34.13 -2.10 -31.63
C ILE A 476 -34.03 -2.46 -30.14
N SER A 477 -35.00 -3.26 -29.64
CA SER A 477 -34.97 -3.71 -28.24
C SER A 477 -33.75 -4.52 -27.90
N ARG A 478 -33.28 -5.38 -28.82
CA ARG A 478 -32.05 -6.13 -28.65
C ARG A 478 -30.81 -5.22 -28.63
N MET A 479 -30.75 -4.27 -29.57
CA MET A 479 -29.64 -3.29 -29.59
C MET A 479 -29.59 -2.48 -28.28
N GLN A 480 -30.73 -2.02 -27.78
CA GLN A 480 -30.83 -1.32 -26.51
C GLN A 480 -30.42 -2.23 -25.33
N SER A 481 -30.80 -3.51 -25.35
CA SER A 481 -30.41 -4.48 -24.33
C SER A 481 -28.88 -4.71 -24.26
N PHE A 482 -28.21 -4.56 -25.40
CA PHE A 482 -26.75 -4.63 -25.48
C PHE A 482 -26.05 -3.26 -25.35
N GLY A 483 -26.79 -2.21 -24.98
CA GLY A 483 -26.25 -0.88 -24.73
C GLY A 483 -25.89 -0.07 -25.99
N TYR A 484 -26.35 -0.49 -27.19
CA TYR A 484 -26.14 0.29 -28.40
C TYR A 484 -27.01 1.54 -28.38
N THR A 485 -26.39 2.70 -28.61
CA THR A 485 -27.03 4.00 -28.76
C THR A 485 -26.97 4.48 -30.21
N THR A 486 -27.70 5.55 -30.52
CA THR A 486 -27.61 6.20 -31.85
C THR A 486 -26.17 6.63 -32.15
N GLU A 487 -25.47 7.19 -31.16
CA GLU A 487 -24.06 7.58 -31.31
C GLU A 487 -23.18 6.37 -31.62
N THR A 488 -23.40 5.23 -30.95
CA THR A 488 -22.64 4.01 -31.23
C THR A 488 -22.83 3.58 -32.70
N LEU A 489 -24.05 3.70 -33.23
CA LEU A 489 -24.36 3.33 -34.60
C LEU A 489 -23.73 4.30 -35.61
N GLU A 490 -23.96 5.61 -35.41
CA GLU A 490 -23.62 6.64 -36.39
C GLU A 490 -22.13 6.99 -36.37
N PHE A 491 -21.52 7.06 -35.18
CA PHE A 491 -20.15 7.53 -35.04
C PHE A 491 -19.11 6.41 -34.86
N MET A 492 -19.55 5.21 -34.49
CA MET A 492 -18.63 4.08 -34.33
C MET A 492 -18.82 3.01 -35.40
N LEU A 493 -20.03 2.45 -35.52
CA LEU A 493 -20.24 1.29 -36.42
C LEU A 493 -20.34 1.71 -37.90
N LEU A 494 -20.99 2.82 -38.20
CA LEU A 494 -21.17 3.27 -39.59
C LEU A 494 -19.83 3.55 -40.28
N PRO A 495 -18.89 4.30 -39.68
CA PRO A 495 -17.56 4.51 -40.29
C PRO A 495 -16.77 3.20 -40.52
N LEU A 496 -16.87 2.23 -39.59
CA LEU A 496 -16.25 0.92 -39.76
C LEU A 496 -16.75 0.20 -41.03
N VAL A 497 -18.06 0.30 -41.31
CA VAL A 497 -18.69 -0.39 -42.44
C VAL A 497 -18.53 0.36 -43.76
N THR A 498 -18.69 1.71 -43.73
CA THR A 498 -18.75 2.53 -44.92
C THR A 498 -17.38 3.01 -45.39
N GLU A 499 -16.47 3.30 -44.46
CA GLU A 499 -15.18 3.90 -44.71
C GLU A 499 -14.03 2.92 -44.50
N LEU A 500 -14.31 1.74 -43.93
CA LEU A 500 -13.33 0.68 -43.60
C LEU A 500 -12.16 1.22 -42.76
N ARG A 501 -12.46 2.10 -41.83
CA ARG A 501 -11.51 2.71 -40.90
C ARG A 501 -12.02 2.68 -39.46
N ASP A 502 -11.10 2.71 -38.53
CA ASP A 502 -11.45 2.85 -37.11
C ASP A 502 -12.14 4.21 -36.86
N PRO A 503 -13.20 4.23 -36.03
CA PRO A 503 -13.86 5.48 -35.67
C PRO A 503 -12.94 6.28 -34.76
N LEU A 504 -12.49 7.42 -35.25
CA LEU A 504 -11.72 8.38 -34.45
C LEU A 504 -12.68 9.41 -33.86
N GLY A 505 -12.68 9.54 -32.55
CA GLY A 505 -13.46 10.50 -31.81
C GLY A 505 -12.60 11.34 -30.87
N SER A 506 -13.00 12.58 -30.63
CA SER A 506 -12.43 13.39 -29.56
C SER A 506 -13.09 13.00 -28.24
N MET A 507 -12.29 12.66 -27.25
CA MET A 507 -12.74 12.39 -25.87
C MET A 507 -12.91 13.69 -25.05
N GLY A 508 -12.47 14.83 -25.61
CA GLY A 508 -12.48 16.12 -24.97
C GLY A 508 -13.38 17.14 -25.66
N ASN A 509 -13.54 18.27 -25.02
CA ASN A 509 -14.22 19.44 -25.55
C ASN A 509 -13.24 20.62 -25.49
N ASP A 510 -12.78 21.08 -26.65
CA ASP A 510 -11.83 22.19 -26.80
C ASP A 510 -12.50 23.58 -26.73
N ALA A 511 -13.81 23.64 -26.49
CA ALA A 511 -14.49 24.90 -26.33
C ALA A 511 -13.92 25.66 -25.14
N ALA A 512 -13.62 26.94 -25.34
CA ALA A 512 -13.19 27.82 -24.25
C ALA A 512 -14.23 27.82 -23.11
N LEU A 513 -13.76 27.90 -21.88
CA LEU A 513 -14.64 28.14 -20.74
C LEU A 513 -15.51 29.37 -20.99
N ALA A 514 -16.76 29.33 -20.53
CA ALA A 514 -17.70 30.43 -20.78
C ALA A 514 -17.16 31.80 -20.36
N CYS A 515 -16.44 31.85 -19.23
CA CYS A 515 -15.80 33.06 -18.70
C CYS A 515 -14.61 33.57 -19.56
N LEU A 516 -14.05 32.72 -20.43
CA LEU A 516 -12.95 33.06 -21.36
C LEU A 516 -13.43 33.21 -22.81
N SER A 517 -14.73 33.10 -23.06
CA SER A 517 -15.31 33.17 -24.41
C SER A 517 -15.62 34.62 -24.80
N ASP A 518 -15.23 35.01 -26.00
CA ASP A 518 -15.61 36.32 -26.59
C ASP A 518 -17.08 36.40 -27.01
N LYS A 519 -17.79 35.24 -26.97
CA LYS A 519 -19.20 35.16 -27.32
C LYS A 519 -20.06 34.98 -26.08
N PRO A 520 -21.24 35.60 -26.00
CA PRO A 520 -22.18 35.37 -24.90
C PRO A 520 -22.56 33.88 -24.85
N ARG A 521 -22.55 33.33 -23.66
CA ARG A 521 -22.89 31.92 -23.38
C ARG A 521 -24.14 31.84 -22.53
N MET A 522 -24.81 30.72 -22.57
CA MET A 522 -25.94 30.46 -21.68
C MET A 522 -25.46 30.46 -20.22
N ILE A 523 -26.31 30.92 -19.30
CA ILE A 523 -25.94 31.10 -17.90
C ILE A 523 -25.39 29.82 -17.26
N TYR A 524 -25.92 28.66 -17.60
CA TYR A 524 -25.44 27.37 -17.08
C TYR A 524 -24.05 26.96 -17.56
N ASP A 525 -23.56 27.49 -18.70
CA ASP A 525 -22.23 27.23 -19.22
C ASP A 525 -21.13 27.81 -18.33
N TYR A 526 -21.44 28.88 -17.58
CA TYR A 526 -20.53 29.49 -16.62
C TYR A 526 -20.28 28.62 -15.38
N PHE A 527 -21.10 27.63 -15.16
CA PHE A 527 -20.99 26.69 -14.04
C PHE A 527 -20.56 25.27 -14.48
N LYS A 528 -20.23 25.10 -15.76
CA LYS A 528 -19.70 23.85 -16.32
C LYS A 528 -18.20 23.87 -16.40
N GLN A 529 -17.61 22.75 -16.05
CA GLN A 529 -16.22 22.48 -16.31
C GLN A 529 -16.11 21.69 -17.63
N LEU A 530 -15.35 22.21 -18.60
CA LEU A 530 -15.30 21.72 -19.97
C LEU A 530 -14.08 20.88 -20.29
N PHE A 531 -13.23 20.58 -19.32
CA PHE A 531 -12.04 19.77 -19.51
C PHE A 531 -11.96 18.63 -18.49
N ALA A 532 -11.32 17.56 -18.88
CA ALA A 532 -11.08 16.43 -17.99
C ALA A 532 -10.14 16.86 -16.86
N GLN A 533 -10.50 16.48 -15.62
CA GLN A 533 -9.70 16.77 -14.43
C GLN A 533 -8.95 15.54 -13.92
N ILE A 534 -9.15 14.40 -14.54
CA ILE A 534 -8.44 13.18 -14.20
C ILE A 534 -7.10 13.21 -14.91
N THR A 535 -6.02 13.41 -14.17
CA THR A 535 -4.64 13.43 -14.69
C THR A 535 -4.15 12.03 -15.02
N ASN A 536 -4.60 11.02 -14.27
CA ASN A 536 -4.27 9.61 -14.47
C ASN A 536 -5.58 8.80 -14.55
N PRO A 537 -6.17 8.67 -15.73
CA PRO A 537 -7.38 7.88 -15.87
C PRO A 537 -7.11 6.42 -15.54
N PRO A 538 -8.06 5.71 -14.93
CA PRO A 538 -7.94 4.28 -14.70
C PRO A 538 -7.68 3.53 -16.01
N ILE A 539 -6.63 2.73 -16.02
CA ILE A 539 -6.29 1.84 -17.13
C ILE A 539 -6.69 0.43 -16.71
N ASP A 540 -7.38 -0.30 -17.57
CA ASP A 540 -7.68 -1.71 -17.32
C ASP A 540 -6.74 -2.61 -18.12
N SER A 541 -6.52 -3.84 -17.63
CA SER A 541 -5.62 -4.81 -18.24
C SER A 541 -6.05 -5.26 -19.63
N ILE A 542 -7.32 -5.06 -20.00
CA ILE A 542 -7.84 -5.40 -21.31
C ILE A 542 -7.40 -4.34 -22.33
N ARG A 543 -7.50 -3.05 -21.98
CA ARG A 543 -7.07 -1.97 -22.87
C ARG A 543 -5.57 -1.96 -23.07
N GLU A 544 -4.80 -2.26 -22.04
CA GLU A 544 -3.35 -2.34 -22.14
C GLU A 544 -2.83 -3.52 -22.96
N GLU A 545 -3.61 -4.57 -23.11
CA GLU A 545 -3.27 -5.65 -24.04
C GLU A 545 -3.32 -5.21 -25.50
N VAL A 546 -4.12 -4.22 -25.82
CA VAL A 546 -4.35 -3.73 -27.18
C VAL A 546 -3.36 -2.63 -27.58
N ILE A 547 -2.81 -1.94 -26.61
CA ILE A 547 -1.78 -0.90 -26.79
C ILE A 547 -0.39 -1.53 -26.71
#